data_7b586d3a737f7351aa70c04aa5d6d61a
#
_entry.id   7b586d3a737f7351aa70c04aa5d6d61a
#
_cell.length_a   1.000
_cell.length_b   1.000
_cell.length_c   1.000
_cell.angle_alpha   90.00
_cell.angle_beta   90.00
_cell.angle_gamma   90.00
#
_symmetry.space_group_name_H-M   'P 1'
#
loop_
_entity.id
_entity.type
_entity.pdbx_description
1 polymer ?
#
loop_
_entity_poly.entity_id
_entity_poly.type
_entity_poly.pdbx_seq_one_letter_code
_entity_poly.pdbx_strand_id
1 'polypeptide(L)'
;MATDEVFMDIPQVQNMAKSFKGFGDVLDGVAKAVEAIAASLHATAWISLGATEAAAKYLDRIKPNIVKAANKMRELSGDLESAIRSYRDGDNSGSRRFC
;
A
#
# COMPACT_ATOMS: atom_id res chain seq x y z
N MET A 1 34.11 7.39 -6.08
CA MET A 1 33.60 7.10 -5.81
C MET A 1 32.69 6.92 -6.21
N ALA A 2 33.17 6.31 -6.58
CA ALA A 2 32.08 5.85 -7.06
C ALA A 2 30.99 6.10 -6.31
N THR A 3 31.24 6.68 -5.35
CA THR A 3 30.17 7.13 -4.56
C THR A 3 29.09 7.79 -5.36
N ASP A 4 29.44 8.26 -6.51
CA ASP A 4 28.43 8.89 -7.34
C ASP A 4 27.65 7.90 -8.15
N GLU A 5 28.09 6.67 -8.15
CA GLU A 5 27.34 5.66 -8.86
C GLU A 5 26.22 5.14 -8.02
N VAL A 6 25.05 5.13 -8.62
CA VAL A 6 23.90 4.53 -7.99
C VAL A 6 23.71 3.17 -8.61
N PHE A 7 23.97 2.15 -7.83
CA PHE A 7 23.77 0.78 -8.28
C PHE A 7 22.42 0.29 -7.80
N MET A 8 21.61 -0.18 -8.74
CA MET A 8 20.33 -0.76 -8.41
C MET A 8 20.38 -2.26 -8.65
N ASP A 9 20.11 -3.03 -7.61
CA ASP A 9 19.92 -4.46 -7.76
C ASP A 9 18.49 -4.67 -8.26
N ILE A 10 18.33 -4.75 -9.57
CA ILE A 10 17.00 -4.78 -10.19
C ILE A 10 16.15 -5.93 -9.66
N PRO A 11 16.65 -7.19 -9.59
CA PRO A 11 15.82 -8.26 -9.06
C PRO A 11 15.32 -7.99 -7.65
N GLN A 12 16.16 -7.41 -6.81
CA GLN A 12 15.78 -7.11 -5.44
C GLN A 12 14.71 -6.03 -5.39
N VAL A 13 14.88 -4.98 -6.20
CA VAL A 13 13.88 -3.90 -6.25
C VAL A 13 12.56 -4.40 -6.83
N GLN A 14 12.62 -5.29 -7.82
CA GLN A 14 11.42 -5.91 -8.35
C GLN A 14 10.69 -6.71 -7.28
N ASN A 15 11.43 -7.44 -6.46
CA ASN A 15 10.82 -8.19 -5.36
C ASN A 15 10.20 -7.26 -4.34
N MET A 16 10.83 -6.12 -4.06
CA MET A 16 10.26 -5.12 -3.17
C MET A 16 8.95 -4.57 -3.75
N ALA A 17 8.93 -4.28 -5.04
CA ALA A 17 7.70 -3.78 -5.69
C ALA A 17 6.57 -4.79 -5.57
N LYS A 18 6.87 -6.07 -5.79
CA LYS A 18 5.88 -7.13 -5.64
C LYS A 18 5.39 -7.24 -4.21
N SER A 19 6.30 -7.08 -3.25
CA SER A 19 5.94 -7.14 -1.84
C SER A 19 5.00 -5.99 -1.46
N PHE A 20 5.29 -4.79 -1.92
CA PHE A 20 4.41 -3.65 -1.64
C PHE A 20 3.04 -3.84 -2.27
N LYS A 21 3.00 -4.36 -3.49
CA LYS A 21 1.72 -4.65 -4.13
C LYS A 21 0.94 -5.70 -3.33
N GLY A 22 1.63 -6.73 -2.87
CA GLY A 22 1.04 -7.77 -2.03
C GLY A 22 0.50 -7.20 -0.73
N PHE A 23 1.23 -6.30 -0.09
CA PHE A 23 0.77 -5.63 1.12
C PHE A 23 -0.49 -4.81 0.84
N GLY A 24 -0.54 -4.13 -0.30
CA GLY A 24 -1.73 -3.40 -0.70
C GLY A 24 -2.94 -4.32 -0.80
N ASP A 25 -2.75 -5.48 -1.42
CA ASP A 25 -3.85 -6.44 -1.57
C ASP A 25 -4.29 -7.01 -0.22
N VAL A 26 -3.34 -7.29 0.67
CA VAL A 26 -3.65 -7.76 2.02
C VAL A 26 -4.44 -6.69 2.78
N LEU A 27 -4.01 -5.44 2.70
CA LEU A 27 -4.69 -4.34 3.39
C LEU A 27 -6.09 -4.11 2.85
N ASP A 28 -6.29 -4.28 1.54
CA ASP A 28 -7.64 -4.23 0.97
C ASP A 28 -8.53 -5.33 1.56
N GLY A 29 -7.98 -6.53 1.70
CA GLY A 29 -8.71 -7.62 2.34
C GLY A 29 -9.05 -7.30 3.79
N VAL A 30 -8.12 -6.68 4.52
CA VAL A 30 -8.35 -6.26 5.89
C VAL A 30 -9.45 -5.20 5.93
N ALA A 31 -9.44 -4.24 5.01
CA ALA A 31 -10.46 -3.20 4.98
C ALA A 31 -11.85 -3.81 4.76
N LYS A 32 -11.96 -4.80 3.87
CA LYS A 32 -13.22 -5.50 3.64
C LYS A 32 -13.67 -6.28 4.86
N ALA A 33 -12.73 -6.91 5.56
CA ALA A 33 -13.06 -7.64 6.79
C ALA A 33 -13.53 -6.67 7.87
N VAL A 34 -12.87 -5.52 8.01
CA VAL A 34 -13.27 -4.48 8.96
C VAL A 34 -14.68 -4.00 8.65
N GLU A 35 -14.98 -3.79 7.37
CA GLU A 35 -16.31 -3.36 6.95
C GLU A 35 -17.37 -4.39 7.33
N ALA A 36 -17.09 -5.66 7.08
CA ALA A 36 -18.04 -6.74 7.41
C ALA A 36 -18.25 -6.84 8.91
N ILE A 37 -17.18 -6.72 9.69
CA ILE A 37 -17.27 -6.77 11.14
C ILE A 37 -18.07 -5.58 11.66
N ALA A 38 -17.79 -4.39 11.14
CA ALA A 38 -18.51 -3.19 11.55
C ALA A 38 -20.00 -3.32 11.25
N ALA A 39 -20.35 -3.84 10.06
CA ALA A 39 -21.75 -4.06 9.70
C ALA A 39 -22.42 -5.01 10.68
N SER A 40 -21.74 -6.08 11.05
CA SER A 40 -22.27 -7.05 12.02
C SER A 40 -22.48 -6.41 13.40
N LEU A 41 -21.53 -5.58 13.82
CA LEU A 41 -21.63 -4.90 15.12
C LEU A 41 -22.76 -3.87 15.13
N HIS A 42 -22.94 -3.14 14.02
CA HIS A 42 -24.08 -2.23 13.91
C HIS A 42 -25.40 -2.99 13.99
N ALA A 43 -25.47 -4.14 13.32
CA ALA A 43 -26.70 -4.94 13.30
C ALA A 43 -27.05 -5.49 14.67
N THR A 44 -26.06 -5.69 15.55
CA THR A 44 -26.30 -6.25 16.88
C THR A 44 -26.32 -5.20 17.98
N ALA A 45 -26.20 -3.93 17.63
CA ALA A 45 -26.13 -2.85 18.62
C ALA A 45 -27.35 -2.82 19.54
N TRP A 46 -28.54 -3.15 19.01
CA TRP A 46 -29.76 -3.12 19.79
C TRP A 46 -29.77 -4.22 20.89
N ILE A 47 -29.08 -5.33 20.65
CA ILE A 47 -28.97 -6.40 21.62
C ILE A 47 -28.06 -6.01 22.78
N SER A 48 -26.97 -5.34 22.46
CA SER A 48 -25.92 -4.98 23.42
C SER A 48 -26.13 -3.63 24.08
N LEU A 49 -27.30 -3.00 23.86
CA LEU A 49 -27.59 -1.67 24.39
C LEU A 49 -26.58 -0.64 23.97
N GLY A 50 -26.09 -0.77 22.76
CA GLY A 50 -25.18 0.22 22.17
C GLY A 50 -23.70 -0.06 22.35
N ALA A 51 -23.34 -1.12 23.09
CA ALA A 51 -21.92 -1.41 23.30
C ALA A 51 -21.20 -1.77 22.00
N THR A 52 -21.84 -2.58 21.14
CA THR A 52 -21.23 -2.93 19.87
C THR A 52 -21.24 -1.77 18.89
N GLU A 53 -22.12 -0.80 19.08
CA GLU A 53 -22.16 0.40 18.24
C GLU A 53 -20.89 1.22 18.38
N ALA A 54 -20.38 1.36 19.61
CA ALA A 54 -19.13 2.09 19.82
C ALA A 54 -17.96 1.42 19.10
N ALA A 55 -17.91 0.07 19.16
CA ALA A 55 -16.89 -0.69 18.47
C ALA A 55 -17.03 -0.54 16.95
N ALA A 56 -18.27 -0.58 16.44
CA ALA A 56 -18.53 -0.42 15.01
C ALA A 56 -18.07 0.95 14.53
N LYS A 57 -18.37 1.98 15.29
CA LYS A 57 -17.95 3.35 14.93
C LYS A 57 -16.42 3.47 14.90
N TYR A 58 -15.74 2.80 15.83
CA TYR A 58 -14.30 2.79 15.82
C TYR A 58 -13.77 2.14 14.53
N LEU A 59 -14.33 0.99 14.17
CA LEU A 59 -13.91 0.29 12.94
C LEU A 59 -14.22 1.11 11.69
N ASP A 60 -15.39 1.76 11.66
CA ASP A 60 -15.73 2.66 10.54
C ASP A 60 -14.71 3.78 10.41
N ARG A 61 -14.16 4.23 11.53
CA ARG A 61 -13.21 5.34 11.55
C ARG A 61 -11.84 4.91 11.04
N ILE A 62 -11.41 3.68 11.34
CA ILE A 62 -10.09 3.21 10.92
C ILE A 62 -10.07 2.68 9.49
N LYS A 63 -11.23 2.26 8.95
CA LYS A 63 -11.30 1.69 7.62
C LYS A 63 -10.69 2.60 6.53
N PRO A 64 -11.02 3.91 6.48
CA PRO A 64 -10.42 4.77 5.46
C PRO A 64 -8.91 4.84 5.56
N ASN A 65 -8.36 4.74 6.75
CA ASN A 65 -6.91 4.75 6.93
C ASN A 65 -6.28 3.48 6.38
N ILE A 66 -6.97 2.34 6.53
CA ILE A 66 -6.49 1.08 5.97
C ILE A 66 -6.51 1.14 4.46
N VAL A 67 -7.58 1.70 3.87
CA VAL A 67 -7.68 1.87 2.42
C VAL A 67 -6.58 2.79 1.91
N LYS A 68 -6.32 3.88 2.63
CA LYS A 68 -5.23 4.79 2.26
C LYS A 68 -3.88 4.09 2.30
N ALA A 69 -3.65 3.26 3.31
CA ALA A 69 -2.41 2.50 3.42
C ALA A 69 -2.28 1.52 2.27
N ALA A 70 -3.37 0.84 1.89
CA ALA A 70 -3.36 -0.07 0.76
C ALA A 70 -2.98 0.64 -0.52
N ASN A 71 -3.59 1.80 -0.75
CA ASN A 71 -3.31 2.60 -1.94
C ASN A 71 -1.87 3.10 -1.94
N LYS A 72 -1.35 3.47 -0.77
CA LYS A 72 0.04 3.91 -0.65
C LYS A 72 1.01 2.78 -0.97
N MET A 73 0.71 1.56 -0.55
CA MET A 73 1.54 0.41 -0.88
C MET A 73 1.58 0.18 -2.38
N ARG A 74 0.44 0.31 -3.05
CA ARG A 74 0.39 0.17 -4.51
C ARG A 74 1.13 1.30 -5.21
N GLU A 75 1.02 2.51 -4.69
CA GLU A 75 1.74 3.65 -5.21
C GLU A 75 3.24 3.44 -5.10
N LEU A 76 3.70 2.96 -3.94
CA LEU A 76 5.12 2.66 -3.74
C LEU A 76 5.60 1.56 -4.69
N SER A 77 4.76 0.53 -4.90
CA SER A 77 5.08 -0.52 -5.87
C SER A 77 5.27 0.08 -7.26
N GLY A 78 4.34 0.93 -7.67
CA GLY A 78 4.43 1.60 -8.98
C GLY A 78 5.65 2.50 -9.09
N ASP A 79 5.98 3.21 -8.01
CA ASP A 79 7.15 4.07 -7.99
C ASP A 79 8.43 3.26 -8.15
N LEU A 80 8.51 2.10 -7.49
CA LEU A 80 9.67 1.24 -7.63
C LEU A 80 9.80 0.69 -9.05
N GLU A 81 8.68 0.30 -9.66
CA GLU A 81 8.69 -0.17 -11.03
C GLU A 81 9.13 0.94 -11.98
N SER A 82 8.66 2.16 -11.74
CA SER A 82 9.08 3.32 -12.53
C SER A 82 10.57 3.59 -12.36
N ALA A 83 11.07 3.45 -11.14
CA ALA A 83 12.49 3.63 -10.87
C ALA A 83 13.33 2.60 -11.63
N ILE A 84 12.86 1.35 -11.68
CA ILE A 84 13.55 0.30 -12.43
C ILE A 84 13.61 0.68 -13.91
N ARG A 85 12.50 1.11 -14.47
CA ARG A 85 12.46 1.51 -15.88
C ARG A 85 13.39 2.67 -16.14
N SER A 86 13.40 3.66 -15.27
CA SER A 86 14.28 4.81 -15.40
C SER A 86 15.75 4.40 -15.30
N TYR A 87 16.06 3.48 -14.42
CA TYR A 87 17.42 3.00 -14.26
C TYR A 87 17.89 2.27 -15.52
N ARG A 88 17.04 1.40 -16.06
CA ARG A 88 17.37 0.69 -17.30
C ARG A 88 17.54 1.65 -18.46
N ASP A 89 16.61 2.60 -18.58
CA ASP A 89 16.66 3.58 -19.66
C ASP A 89 17.83 4.52 -19.47
N GLY A 90 18.22 4.76 -18.24
CA GLY A 90 19.35 5.63 -17.94
C GLY A 90 20.64 5.15 -18.53
N ASP A 91 20.82 3.84 -18.66
CA ASP A 91 21.99 3.30 -19.31
C ASP A 91 22.06 3.71 -20.77
N ASN A 92 20.91 3.97 -21.38
CA ASN A 92 20.83 4.30 -22.79
C ASN A 92 20.65 5.78 -23.05
N SER A 93 19.98 6.47 -22.16
CA SER A 93 19.60 7.86 -22.39
C SER A 93 19.84 8.73 -21.17
N GLY A 94 20.55 8.21 -20.19
CA GLY A 94 20.80 8.97 -18.98
C GLY A 94 21.48 10.29 -19.23
N SER A 95 22.43 10.31 -20.14
CA SER A 95 23.15 11.54 -20.45
C SER A 95 22.20 12.60 -20.97
N ARG A 96 21.20 12.22 -21.72
CA ARG A 96 20.24 13.18 -22.23
C ARG A 96 19.38 13.79 -21.13
N ARG A 97 19.14 13.03 -20.09
CA ARG A 97 18.33 13.52 -18.98
C ARG A 97 19.05 14.56 -18.16
N PHE A 98 20.37 14.47 -18.15
CA PHE A 98 21.18 15.31 -17.29
C PHE A 98 22.02 16.32 -18.05
N CYS A 99 21.85 16.36 -19.33
CA CYS A 99 22.58 17.35 -20.15
C CYS A 99 21.79 18.62 -20.35
#